data_c8984094fb860a0e96eedcc8324b84b4
#
_entry.id   c8984094fb860a0e96eedcc8324b84b4
#
_cell.length_a   1.000
_cell.length_b   1.000
_cell.length_c   1.000
_cell.angle_alpha   90.00
_cell.angle_beta   90.00
_cell.angle_gamma   90.00
#
_symmetry.space_group_name_H-M   'P 1'
#
loop_
_entity.id
_entity.type
_entity.pdbx_description
1 polymer ?
#
loop_
_entity_poly.entity_id
_entity_poly.type
_entity_poly.pdbx_seq_one_letter_code
_entity_poly.pdbx_strand_id
1 'polypeptide(L)'
;MLGFFNNDQPTIEIEVKGVTGISKKINALVDSGFNGYIQIPFVEAFPLGLILAGVQANTLADGSTSSHLVCKGQVCVDNKCVETTIDIQPANIVLIGTKLLKELKKVFLLDCSTGKVEITDCIK
;
A
#
# COMPACT_ATOMS: atom_id res chain seq x y z
N MET A 1 14.45 -5.93 5.41
CA MET A 1 14.47 -4.96 4.30
C MET A 1 14.45 -3.55 4.86
N LEU A 2 15.26 -2.69 4.34
CA LEU A 2 15.34 -1.31 4.80
C LEU A 2 14.46 -0.40 3.96
N GLY A 3 13.78 0.53 4.62
CA GLY A 3 13.13 1.65 3.99
C GLY A 3 13.91 2.93 4.21
N PHE A 4 13.24 4.05 4.08
CA PHE A 4 13.87 5.37 4.23
C PHE A 4 12.82 6.42 4.58
N PHE A 5 13.27 7.56 5.10
CA PHE A 5 12.40 8.72 5.25
C PHE A 5 12.36 9.51 3.96
N ASN A 6 11.16 9.78 3.47
CA ASN A 6 10.93 10.65 2.34
C ASN A 6 9.99 11.76 2.81
N ASN A 7 10.47 13.00 2.81
CA ASN A 7 9.72 14.15 3.33
C ASN A 7 9.20 13.90 4.75
N ASP A 8 10.06 13.40 5.62
CA ASP A 8 9.77 13.07 7.02
C ASP A 8 8.72 11.97 7.20
N GLN A 9 8.55 11.12 6.18
CA GLN A 9 7.58 10.03 6.22
C GLN A 9 8.25 8.68 5.94
N PRO A 10 7.92 7.64 6.71
CA PRO A 10 8.51 6.32 6.52
C PRO A 10 8.02 5.71 5.21
N THR A 11 8.97 5.33 4.37
CA THR A 11 8.70 4.85 3.02
C THR A 11 9.43 3.54 2.78
N ILE A 12 8.79 2.61 2.11
CA ILE A 12 9.40 1.33 1.70
C ILE A 12 9.10 1.07 0.22
N GLU A 13 9.93 0.24 -0.39
CA GLU A 13 9.67 -0.24 -1.74
C GLU A 13 8.79 -1.48 -1.69
N ILE A 14 7.72 -1.47 -2.47
CA ILE A 14 6.82 -2.61 -2.64
C ILE A 14 6.76 -2.99 -4.11
N GLU A 15 6.24 -4.18 -4.40
CA GLU A 15 5.97 -4.61 -5.77
C GLU A 15 4.48 -4.87 -5.92
N VAL A 16 3.89 -4.32 -6.97
CA VAL A 16 2.47 -4.53 -7.29
C VAL A 16 2.40 -5.27 -8.62
N LYS A 17 1.64 -6.36 -8.65
CA LYS A 17 1.47 -7.21 -9.83
C LYS A 17 0.02 -7.25 -10.25
N GLY A 18 -0.22 -7.05 -11.54
CA GLY A 18 -1.52 -7.26 -12.15
C GLY A 18 -1.69 -8.70 -12.64
N VAL A 19 -2.88 -9.00 -13.16
CA VAL A 19 -3.24 -10.37 -13.60
C VAL A 19 -2.51 -10.82 -14.85
N THR A 20 -2.00 -9.89 -15.64
CA THR A 20 -1.26 -10.21 -16.87
C THR A 20 0.20 -10.57 -16.61
N GLY A 21 0.63 -10.57 -15.36
CA GLY A 21 2.02 -10.80 -14.99
C GLY A 21 2.89 -9.54 -15.00
N ILE A 22 2.34 -8.40 -15.41
CA ILE A 22 3.06 -7.14 -15.35
C ILE A 22 3.20 -6.73 -13.89
N SER A 23 4.42 -6.40 -13.49
CA SER A 23 4.69 -5.93 -12.14
C SER A 23 5.49 -4.64 -12.16
N LYS A 24 5.41 -3.88 -11.07
CA LYS A 24 6.14 -2.64 -10.92
C LYS A 24 6.57 -2.48 -9.47
N LYS A 25 7.79 -2.04 -9.27
CA LYS A 25 8.30 -1.63 -7.95
C LYS A 25 7.95 -0.17 -7.72
N ILE A 26 7.35 0.11 -6.59
CA ILE A 26 6.83 1.44 -6.26
C ILE A 26 7.22 1.77 -4.82
N ASN A 27 7.59 3.01 -4.57
CA ASN A 27 7.79 3.49 -3.21
C ASN A 27 6.44 3.83 -2.58
N ALA A 28 6.21 3.31 -1.40
CA ALA A 28 4.96 3.48 -0.68
C ALA A 28 5.20 4.04 0.71
N LEU A 29 4.38 5.00 1.09
CA LEU A 29 4.36 5.52 2.45
C LEU A 29 3.66 4.51 3.36
N VAL A 30 4.29 4.20 4.49
CA VAL A 30 3.64 3.38 5.53
C VAL A 30 2.82 4.30 6.41
N ASP A 31 1.50 4.15 6.35
CA ASP A 31 0.55 5.02 7.06
C ASP A 31 -0.33 4.18 7.99
N SER A 32 -0.05 4.25 9.29
CA SER A 32 -0.80 3.51 10.30
C SER A 32 -2.24 3.97 10.44
N GLY A 33 -2.56 5.18 9.97
CA GLY A 33 -3.92 5.72 9.97
C GLY A 33 -4.76 5.31 8.77
N PHE A 34 -4.15 4.65 7.79
CA PHE A 34 -4.85 4.19 6.61
C PHE A 34 -5.52 2.84 6.88
N ASN A 35 -6.84 2.75 6.67
CA ASN A 35 -7.63 1.57 7.00
C ASN A 35 -7.65 0.50 5.90
N GLY A 36 -7.11 0.76 4.74
CA GLY A 36 -7.04 -0.20 3.64
C GLY A 36 -5.75 -1.00 3.64
N TYR A 37 -5.61 -1.85 2.63
CA TYR A 37 -4.37 -2.57 2.40
C TYR A 37 -3.36 -1.69 1.69
N ILE A 38 -3.76 -1.15 0.54
CA ILE A 38 -2.91 -0.31 -0.30
C ILE A 38 -3.79 0.68 -1.08
N GLN A 39 -3.28 1.87 -1.27
CA GLN A 39 -3.87 2.90 -2.10
C GLN A 39 -2.84 3.32 -3.14
N ILE A 40 -3.23 3.36 -4.40
CA ILE A 40 -2.33 3.83 -5.47
C ILE A 40 -3.04 4.85 -6.37
N PRO A 41 -2.29 5.77 -6.98
CA PRO A 41 -2.85 6.67 -7.99
C PRO A 41 -3.28 5.91 -9.24
N PHE A 42 -4.24 6.45 -9.95
CA PHE A 42 -4.70 5.87 -11.21
C PHE A 42 -3.57 5.68 -12.22
N VAL A 43 -2.64 6.63 -12.28
CA VAL A 43 -1.50 6.57 -13.23
C VAL A 43 -0.57 5.38 -12.96
N GLU A 44 -0.52 4.90 -11.71
CA GLU A 44 0.25 3.70 -11.36
C GLU A 44 -0.53 2.43 -11.62
N ALA A 45 -1.85 2.47 -11.44
CA ALA A 45 -2.72 1.30 -11.60
C ALA A 45 -2.94 0.91 -13.06
N PHE A 46 -3.14 1.91 -13.91
CA PHE A 46 -3.54 1.68 -15.30
C PHE A 46 -2.57 0.79 -16.08
N PRO A 47 -1.24 1.03 -16.04
CA PRO A 47 -0.30 0.18 -16.78
C PRO A 47 -0.21 -1.25 -16.25
N LEU A 48 -0.65 -1.52 -15.02
CA LEU A 48 -0.54 -2.83 -14.40
C LEU A 48 -1.65 -3.79 -14.82
N GLY A 49 -2.71 -3.30 -15.44
CA GLY A 49 -3.83 -4.16 -15.84
C GLY A 49 -4.52 -4.82 -14.66
N LEU A 50 -4.77 -4.05 -13.60
CA LEU A 50 -5.46 -4.58 -12.42
C LEU A 50 -6.93 -4.88 -12.73
N ILE A 51 -7.47 -5.92 -12.11
CA ILE A 51 -8.88 -6.28 -12.26
C ILE A 51 -9.73 -5.34 -11.41
N LEU A 52 -10.69 -4.65 -12.06
CA LEU A 52 -11.66 -3.86 -11.34
C LEU A 52 -12.57 -4.78 -10.52
N ALA A 53 -12.60 -4.59 -9.21
CA ALA A 53 -13.44 -5.36 -8.30
C ALA A 53 -14.74 -4.64 -7.96
N GLY A 54 -14.76 -3.30 -8.02
CA GLY A 54 -15.95 -2.54 -7.75
C GLY A 54 -15.66 -1.10 -7.40
N VAL A 55 -16.66 -0.46 -6.82
CA VAL A 55 -16.62 0.90 -6.31
C VAL A 55 -16.96 0.86 -4.84
N GLN A 56 -16.16 1.50 -4.02
CA GLN A 56 -16.42 1.62 -2.59
C GLN A 56 -16.78 3.05 -2.25
N ALA A 57 -17.83 3.23 -1.46
CA ALA A 57 -18.23 4.54 -0.96
C ALA A 57 -17.90 4.64 0.53
N ASN A 58 -17.31 5.77 0.90
CA ASN A 58 -16.99 6.08 2.29
C ASN A 58 -17.74 7.33 2.71
N THR A 59 -18.27 7.32 3.94
CA THR A 59 -18.88 8.51 4.53
C THR A 59 -17.81 9.29 5.28
N LEU A 60 -17.68 10.56 4.92
CA LEU A 60 -16.71 11.45 5.56
C LEU A 60 -17.28 12.03 6.86
N ALA A 61 -16.42 12.66 7.65
CA ALA A 61 -16.82 13.21 8.95
C ALA A 61 -17.90 14.29 8.86
N ASP A 62 -17.98 15.00 7.74
CA ASP A 62 -18.98 16.03 7.49
C ASP A 62 -20.31 15.49 6.95
N GLY A 63 -20.46 14.17 6.85
CA GLY A 63 -21.64 13.50 6.32
C GLY A 63 -21.66 13.34 4.80
N SER A 64 -20.70 13.90 4.08
CA SER A 64 -20.59 13.70 2.64
C SER A 64 -20.06 12.29 2.32
N THR A 65 -20.30 11.83 1.10
CA THR A 65 -19.78 10.54 0.65
C THR A 65 -18.70 10.74 -0.41
N SER A 66 -17.71 9.87 -0.37
CA SER A 66 -16.65 9.79 -1.36
C SER A 66 -16.63 8.38 -1.94
N SER A 67 -16.47 8.27 -3.25
CA SER A 67 -16.40 6.98 -3.93
C SER A 67 -15.06 6.83 -4.62
N HIS A 68 -14.52 5.60 -4.61
CA HIS A 68 -13.29 5.30 -5.31
C HIS A 68 -13.34 3.89 -5.90
N LEU A 69 -12.53 3.67 -6.91
CA LEU A 69 -12.43 2.36 -7.55
C LEU A 69 -11.61 1.42 -6.67
N VAL A 70 -12.02 0.16 -6.65
CA VAL A 70 -11.28 -0.89 -5.96
C VAL A 70 -10.93 -1.95 -6.97
N CYS A 71 -9.65 -2.29 -7.04
CA CYS A 71 -9.14 -3.33 -7.90
C CYS A 71 -8.59 -4.48 -7.08
N LYS A 72 -8.33 -5.60 -7.75
CA LYS A 72 -7.62 -6.73 -7.17
C LYS A 72 -6.28 -6.89 -7.85
N GLY A 73 -5.27 -7.22 -7.07
CA GLY A 73 -3.94 -7.51 -7.56
C GLY A 73 -3.11 -8.14 -6.47
N GLN A 74 -1.86 -8.42 -6.78
CA GLN A 74 -0.92 -8.99 -5.84
C GLN A 74 0.04 -7.91 -5.37
N VAL A 75 0.27 -7.84 -4.07
CA VAL A 75 1.23 -6.91 -3.47
C VAL A 75 2.29 -7.71 -2.75
N CYS A 76 3.54 -7.39 -3.01
CA CYS A 76 4.69 -8.06 -2.42
C CYS A 76 5.50 -7.07 -1.60
N VAL A 77 5.86 -7.47 -0.39
CA VAL A 77 6.76 -6.74 0.50
C VAL A 77 7.84 -7.71 0.94
N ASP A 78 9.08 -7.42 0.59
CA ASP A 78 10.25 -8.20 1.03
C ASP A 78 10.04 -9.72 0.87
N ASN A 79 9.81 -10.18 -0.34
CA ASN A 79 9.67 -11.59 -0.72
C ASN A 79 8.37 -12.28 -0.29
N LYS A 80 7.46 -11.59 0.39
CA LYS A 80 6.14 -12.12 0.70
C LYS A 80 5.10 -11.40 -0.12
N CYS A 81 4.18 -12.15 -0.71
CA CYS A 81 3.14 -11.63 -1.58
C CYS A 81 1.76 -12.07 -1.09
N VAL A 82 0.78 -11.22 -1.32
CA VAL A 82 -0.62 -11.52 -1.02
C VAL A 82 -1.51 -10.91 -2.09
N GLU A 83 -2.56 -11.63 -2.47
CA GLU A 83 -3.65 -11.04 -3.24
C GLU A 83 -4.50 -10.17 -2.32
N THR A 84 -4.77 -8.96 -2.76
CA THR A 84 -5.51 -8.02 -1.94
C THR A 84 -6.29 -7.04 -2.79
N THR A 85 -7.17 -6.30 -2.13
CA THR A 85 -7.83 -5.16 -2.75
C THR A 85 -6.87 -3.98 -2.80
N ILE A 86 -6.95 -3.24 -3.89
CA ILE A 86 -6.12 -2.07 -4.15
C ILE A 86 -7.06 -0.90 -4.39
N ASP A 87 -6.99 0.10 -3.52
CA ASP A 87 -7.81 1.29 -3.66
C ASP A 87 -7.17 2.24 -4.67
N ILE A 88 -7.94 2.68 -5.66
CA ILE A 88 -7.49 3.61 -6.67
C ILE A 88 -7.99 4.99 -6.29
N GLN A 89 -7.08 5.91 -6.05
CA GLN A 89 -7.40 7.26 -5.61
C GLN A 89 -6.80 8.29 -6.57
N PRO A 90 -7.42 9.47 -6.69
CA PRO A 90 -6.86 10.54 -7.52
C PRO A 90 -5.64 11.23 -6.89
N ALA A 91 -5.23 10.83 -5.69
CA ALA A 91 -4.04 11.36 -5.04
C ALA A 91 -2.76 10.91 -5.74
N ASN A 92 -1.67 11.65 -5.52
CA ASN A 92 -0.37 11.36 -6.12
C ASN A 92 0.54 10.54 -5.19
N ILE A 93 -0.03 9.84 -4.23
CA ILE A 93 0.75 9.14 -3.21
C ILE A 93 0.31 7.69 -3.12
N VAL A 94 1.29 6.81 -2.95
CA VAL A 94 1.06 5.40 -2.69
C VAL A 94 1.14 5.18 -1.19
N LEU A 95 0.06 4.63 -0.61
CA LEU A 95 -0.03 4.35 0.82
C LEU A 95 -0.17 2.86 1.04
N ILE A 96 0.50 2.33 2.06
CA ILE A 96 0.19 1.00 2.59
C ILE A 96 -0.20 1.14 4.05
N GLY A 97 -1.19 0.34 4.45
CA GLY A 97 -1.67 0.33 5.82
C GLY A 97 -1.09 -0.80 6.64
N THR A 98 -1.26 -0.70 7.95
CA THR A 98 -0.85 -1.78 8.86
C THR A 98 -1.62 -3.08 8.58
N LYS A 99 -2.79 -2.99 7.98
CA LYS A 99 -3.60 -4.15 7.58
C LYS A 99 -2.84 -5.04 6.58
N LEU A 100 -2.13 -4.44 5.62
CA LEU A 100 -1.30 -5.18 4.67
C LEU A 100 -0.14 -5.86 5.39
N LEU A 101 0.55 -5.15 6.26
CA LEU A 101 1.69 -5.70 7.00
C LEU A 101 1.26 -6.83 7.93
N LYS A 102 0.09 -6.70 8.54
CA LYS A 102 -0.48 -7.76 9.38
C LYS A 102 -0.78 -9.02 8.56
N GLU A 103 -1.37 -8.85 7.39
CA GLU A 103 -1.68 -9.98 6.50
C GLU A 103 -0.39 -10.70 6.06
N LEU A 104 0.66 -9.95 5.80
CA LEU A 104 1.97 -10.48 5.43
C LEU A 104 2.80 -10.94 6.64
N LYS A 105 2.31 -10.75 7.85
CA LYS A 105 2.99 -11.09 9.10
C LYS A 105 4.36 -10.42 9.20
N LYS A 106 4.39 -9.14 8.87
CA LYS A 106 5.61 -8.33 8.92
C LYS A 106 5.67 -7.49 10.18
N VAL A 107 6.87 -7.23 10.63
CA VAL A 107 7.16 -6.27 11.70
C VAL A 107 7.65 -4.98 11.07
N PHE A 108 7.04 -3.87 11.47
CA PHE A 108 7.44 -2.54 11.03
C PHE A 108 8.16 -1.83 12.17
N LEU A 109 9.42 -1.47 11.95
CA LEU A 109 10.22 -0.71 12.90
C LEU A 109 10.49 0.67 12.35
N LEU A 110 10.16 1.67 13.15
CA LEU A 110 10.41 3.08 12.85
C LEU A 110 11.18 3.68 14.01
N ASP A 111 12.45 3.98 13.78
CA ASP A 111 13.30 4.68 14.74
C ASP A 111 13.46 6.12 14.31
N CYS A 112 12.68 7.00 14.94
CA CYS A 112 12.66 8.41 14.57
C CYS A 112 13.95 9.14 14.95
N SER A 113 14.70 8.61 15.92
CA SER A 113 15.95 9.25 16.35
C SER A 113 17.07 9.09 15.33
N THR A 114 17.07 7.97 14.61
CA THR A 114 18.10 7.66 13.60
C THR A 114 17.60 7.76 12.17
N GLY A 115 16.28 7.87 11.98
CA GLY A 115 15.67 7.80 10.67
C GLY A 115 15.61 6.39 10.11
N LYS A 116 15.76 5.37 10.94
CA LYS A 116 15.74 3.98 10.48
C LYS A 116 14.33 3.50 10.26
N VAL A 117 14.09 2.96 9.06
CA VAL A 117 12.83 2.30 8.69
C VAL A 117 13.17 0.87 8.28
N GLU A 118 12.53 -0.10 8.91
CA GLU A 118 12.82 -1.50 8.64
C GLU A 118 11.56 -2.35 8.65
N ILE A 119 11.48 -3.25 7.69
CA ILE A 119 10.45 -4.29 7.64
C ILE A 119 11.17 -5.63 7.81
N THR A 120 10.73 -6.41 8.79
CA THR A 120 11.29 -7.74 9.05
C THR A 120 10.18 -8.76 9.18
N ASP A 121 10.55 -10.03 9.20
CA ASP A 121 9.61 -11.08 9.51
C ASP A 121 9.29 -11.11 11.00
N CYS A 122 8.16 -11.72 11.31
CA CYS A 122 7.75 -11.88 12.71
C CYS A 122 8.82 -12.61 13.51
N ILE A 123 9.20 -12.03 14.63
CA ILE A 123 10.16 -12.63 15.57
C ILE A 123 9.38 -13.55 16.52
N LYS A 124 9.83 -14.78 16.63
CA LYS A 124 9.26 -15.73 17.58
C LYS A 124 10.01 -15.71 18.89
#